data_cbb425e04196aae90d4411505c5d4e01
#
_entry.id   cbb425e04196aae90d4411505c5d4e01
#
_cell.length_a   1.000
_cell.length_b   1.000
_cell.length_c   1.000
_cell.angle_alpha   90.00
_cell.angle_beta   90.00
_cell.angle_gamma   90.00
#
_symmetry.space_group_name_H-M   'P 1'
#
loop_
_entity.id
_entity.type
_entity.pdbx_description
1 polymer ?
#
loop_
_entity_poly.entity_id
_entity_poly.type
_entity_poly.pdbx_seq_one_letter_code
_entity_poly.pdbx_strand_id
1 'polypeptide(L)'
;MTGEQRSRLRRRIPLLLYLEQQGWKPAAYSESDEVCGLCPLHRDSRPSFYVNRRKDVFYCHGCGQGGDVIRLAELLHGMDFRAAPATPGEPGDGEEPSVWSDACDFYQHRLRCNLDAQCYLRSRGIESPAVIERMRIGFAPGGCLRAYLEGLGHSRRGIAASGLTDAQGRDRLWGAITFPIEETASMYGRQLDPMAGRHRFLARPKGGLYGWERAQSAPALIVVEGLFDLASLWQAGFWNAVALLGSHGNGRQQAQLSDGRPRTIYLCLDNDANGSGQGAARLWSQRLRRDGQPVALVRLPDGYDPNRFFAEGGGAAEFSRYLEEAGQ
;
A
#
# COMPACT_ATOMS: atom_id res chain seq x y z
N MET A 1 -4.27 10.21 -23.74
CA MET A 1 -5.48 9.41 -24.07
C MET A 1 -6.13 9.91 -25.33
N THR A 2 -6.32 9.05 -26.34
CA THR A 2 -7.00 9.41 -27.59
C THR A 2 -8.51 9.58 -27.37
N GLY A 3 -9.21 10.31 -28.28
CA GLY A 3 -10.67 10.49 -28.19
C GLY A 3 -11.44 9.17 -28.18
N GLU A 4 -10.88 8.13 -28.84
CA GLU A 4 -11.46 6.80 -28.91
C GLU A 4 -11.31 6.01 -27.59
N GLN A 5 -10.20 6.17 -26.90
CA GLN A 5 -9.97 5.61 -25.57
C GLN A 5 -10.91 6.23 -24.53
N ARG A 6 -11.14 7.56 -24.59
CA ARG A 6 -12.13 8.27 -23.76
C ARG A 6 -13.55 7.76 -24.04
N SER A 7 -13.90 7.56 -25.29
CA SER A 7 -15.23 7.07 -25.68
C SER A 7 -15.46 5.62 -25.22
N ARG A 8 -14.42 4.79 -25.15
CA ARG A 8 -14.50 3.41 -24.64
C ARG A 8 -14.64 3.37 -23.10
N LEU A 9 -13.95 4.26 -22.36
CA LEU A 9 -14.10 4.38 -20.90
C LEU A 9 -15.51 4.85 -20.51
N ARG A 10 -16.06 5.84 -21.21
CA ARG A 10 -17.44 6.31 -21.00
C ARG A 10 -18.49 5.21 -21.11
N ARG A 11 -18.30 4.23 -22.02
CA ARG A 11 -19.28 3.15 -22.25
C ARG A 11 -19.17 1.98 -21.27
N ARG A 12 -18.17 1.94 -20.38
CA ARG A 12 -17.85 0.77 -19.56
C ARG A 12 -18.16 0.90 -18.07
N ILE A 13 -18.23 2.12 -17.56
CA ILE A 13 -18.55 2.36 -16.14
C ILE A 13 -19.57 3.48 -16.08
N PRO A 14 -20.85 3.17 -15.88
CA PRO A 14 -21.88 4.19 -15.65
C PRO A 14 -21.46 5.09 -14.47
N LEU A 15 -21.61 6.40 -14.65
CA LEU A 15 -21.24 7.41 -13.67
C LEU A 15 -21.87 7.16 -12.28
N LEU A 16 -23.13 6.74 -12.26
CA LEU A 16 -23.81 6.45 -11.00
C LEU A 16 -23.18 5.26 -10.28
N LEU A 17 -22.85 4.18 -11.01
CA LEU A 17 -22.17 3.01 -10.46
C LEU A 17 -20.78 3.40 -9.90
N TYR A 18 -20.06 4.26 -10.61
CA TYR A 18 -18.78 4.79 -10.14
C TYR A 18 -18.93 5.56 -8.83
N LEU A 19 -19.94 6.44 -8.74
CA LEU A 19 -20.24 7.22 -7.54
C LEU A 19 -20.63 6.35 -6.34
N GLU A 20 -21.48 5.35 -6.55
CA GLU A 20 -21.87 4.39 -5.51
C GLU A 20 -20.66 3.61 -4.98
N GLN A 21 -19.74 3.23 -5.85
CA GLN A 21 -18.46 2.59 -5.48
C GLN A 21 -17.54 3.52 -4.66
N GLN A 22 -17.68 4.86 -4.83
CA GLN A 22 -16.98 5.85 -4.01
C GLN A 22 -17.75 6.16 -2.70
N GLY A 23 -18.81 5.41 -2.38
CA GLY A 23 -19.62 5.62 -1.19
C GLY A 23 -20.63 6.76 -1.30
N TRP A 24 -20.78 7.39 -2.46
CA TRP A 24 -21.80 8.42 -2.68
C TRP A 24 -23.18 7.81 -2.72
N LYS A 25 -24.13 8.47 -2.05
CA LYS A 25 -25.54 8.07 -2.03
C LYS A 25 -26.40 9.23 -2.47
N PRO A 26 -27.40 9.00 -3.35
CA PRO A 26 -28.38 10.02 -3.68
C PRO A 26 -29.23 10.36 -2.44
N ALA A 27 -29.69 11.61 -2.36
CA ALA A 27 -30.59 12.07 -1.29
C ALA A 27 -31.95 11.37 -1.34
N ALA A 28 -32.39 10.99 -2.53
CA ALA A 28 -33.57 10.16 -2.76
C ALA A 28 -33.40 9.34 -4.05
N TYR A 29 -33.86 8.10 -4.04
CA TYR A 29 -34.01 7.30 -5.26
C TYR A 29 -35.36 7.65 -5.90
N SER A 30 -35.30 8.13 -7.13
CA SER A 30 -36.49 8.39 -7.96
C SER A 30 -36.42 7.61 -9.27
N GLU A 31 -37.54 7.38 -9.93
CA GLU A 31 -37.61 6.78 -11.26
C GLU A 31 -37.13 7.74 -12.37
N SER A 32 -36.83 8.99 -12.04
CA SER A 32 -36.37 10.00 -13.00
C SER A 32 -34.99 9.69 -13.55
N ASP A 33 -34.72 10.20 -14.74
CA ASP A 33 -33.39 10.13 -15.35
C ASP A 33 -32.31 10.88 -14.55
N GLU A 34 -32.70 11.70 -13.59
CA GLU A 34 -31.79 12.50 -12.75
C GLU A 34 -31.92 12.12 -11.28
N VAL A 35 -30.79 11.95 -10.64
CA VAL A 35 -30.67 11.78 -9.18
C VAL A 35 -29.80 12.90 -8.62
N CYS A 36 -30.12 13.38 -7.42
CA CYS A 36 -29.32 14.40 -6.76
C CYS A 36 -28.84 13.93 -5.39
N GLY A 37 -27.74 14.51 -4.91
CA GLY A 37 -27.17 14.23 -3.60
C GLY A 37 -26.18 15.32 -3.18
N LEU A 38 -25.52 15.10 -2.05
CA LEU A 38 -24.44 15.97 -1.60
C LEU A 38 -23.26 15.86 -2.57
N CYS A 39 -22.58 16.96 -2.82
CA CYS A 39 -21.46 16.98 -3.75
C CYS A 39 -20.23 16.29 -3.17
N PRO A 40 -19.60 15.34 -3.89
CA PRO A 40 -18.36 14.72 -3.42
C PRO A 40 -17.13 15.57 -3.66
N LEU A 41 -17.25 16.72 -4.35
CA LEU A 41 -16.13 17.58 -4.78
C LEU A 41 -15.89 18.77 -3.85
N HIS A 42 -16.89 19.13 -3.01
CA HIS A 42 -16.77 20.21 -2.05
C HIS A 42 -17.63 19.93 -0.82
N ARG A 43 -17.37 20.64 0.27
CA ARG A 43 -18.18 20.53 1.49
C ARG A 43 -19.59 21.08 1.21
N ASP A 44 -20.57 20.17 1.17
CA ASP A 44 -21.93 20.47 0.81
C ASP A 44 -22.88 20.15 2.00
N SER A 45 -23.84 21.04 2.24
CA SER A 45 -24.87 20.87 3.30
C SER A 45 -26.26 20.66 2.75
N ARG A 46 -26.44 20.83 1.44
CA ARG A 46 -27.71 20.62 0.73
C ARG A 46 -27.43 19.93 -0.61
N PRO A 47 -28.27 18.97 -1.03
CA PRO A 47 -28.11 18.29 -2.29
C PRO A 47 -28.00 19.29 -3.46
N SER A 48 -26.82 19.40 -4.06
CA SER A 48 -26.53 20.29 -5.19
C SER A 48 -25.87 19.59 -6.37
N PHE A 49 -25.55 18.31 -6.20
CA PHE A 49 -24.88 17.48 -7.20
C PHE A 49 -25.91 16.59 -7.91
N TYR A 50 -26.03 16.77 -9.22
CA TYR A 50 -27.00 16.10 -10.07
C TYR A 50 -26.29 15.13 -11.00
N VAL A 51 -26.84 13.93 -11.15
CA VAL A 51 -26.38 12.89 -12.07
C VAL A 51 -27.50 12.54 -13.04
N ASN A 52 -27.27 12.73 -14.34
CA ASN A 52 -28.20 12.30 -15.37
C ASN A 52 -27.81 10.87 -15.83
N ARG A 53 -28.66 9.89 -15.49
CA ARG A 53 -28.42 8.46 -15.75
C ARG A 53 -28.37 8.13 -17.24
N ARG A 54 -29.18 8.80 -18.05
CA ARG A 54 -29.28 8.53 -19.49
C ARG A 54 -28.13 9.13 -20.27
N LYS A 55 -27.69 10.34 -19.89
CA LYS A 55 -26.59 11.04 -20.54
C LYS A 55 -25.24 10.65 -19.95
N ASP A 56 -25.23 9.99 -18.79
CA ASP A 56 -24.05 9.56 -18.03
C ASP A 56 -23.11 10.73 -17.69
N VAL A 57 -23.70 11.84 -17.23
CA VAL A 57 -23.00 13.08 -16.86
C VAL A 57 -23.48 13.60 -15.51
N PHE A 58 -22.63 14.39 -14.85
CA PHE A 58 -22.99 15.10 -13.65
C PHE A 58 -22.88 16.61 -13.83
N TYR A 59 -23.56 17.33 -12.96
CA TYR A 59 -23.36 18.75 -12.75
C TYR A 59 -23.66 19.11 -11.28
N CYS A 60 -22.78 19.94 -10.68
CA CYS A 60 -22.96 20.46 -9.35
C CYS A 60 -23.30 21.95 -9.39
N HIS A 61 -24.47 22.32 -8.92
CA HIS A 61 -24.89 23.74 -8.83
C HIS A 61 -24.16 24.51 -7.70
N GLY A 62 -23.56 23.80 -6.72
CA GLY A 62 -22.81 24.42 -5.63
C GLY A 62 -21.41 24.88 -6.04
N CYS A 63 -20.63 24.02 -6.70
CA CYS A 63 -19.25 24.34 -7.12
C CYS A 63 -19.09 24.58 -8.62
N GLY A 64 -20.17 24.48 -9.43
CA GLY A 64 -20.12 24.69 -10.88
C GLY A 64 -19.38 23.64 -11.70
N GLN A 65 -18.94 22.54 -11.07
CA GLN A 65 -18.24 21.46 -11.76
C GLN A 65 -19.24 20.53 -12.46
N GLY A 66 -18.87 20.08 -13.65
CA GLY A 66 -19.68 19.15 -14.42
C GLY A 66 -18.85 18.35 -15.42
N GLY A 67 -19.39 17.23 -15.88
CA GLY A 67 -18.72 16.38 -16.85
C GLY A 67 -19.21 14.93 -16.81
N ASP A 68 -18.40 14.04 -17.34
CA ASP A 68 -18.61 12.60 -17.35
C ASP A 68 -17.82 11.90 -16.22
N VAL A 69 -17.85 10.57 -16.18
CA VAL A 69 -17.14 9.75 -15.19
C VAL A 69 -15.64 10.03 -15.16
N ILE A 70 -15.05 10.35 -16.33
CA ILE A 70 -13.62 10.68 -16.41
C ILE A 70 -13.35 12.02 -15.75
N ARG A 71 -14.16 13.04 -16.06
CA ARG A 71 -14.03 14.36 -15.44
C ARG A 71 -14.28 14.31 -13.95
N LEU A 72 -15.23 13.50 -13.51
CA LEU A 72 -15.47 13.30 -12.09
C LEU A 72 -14.26 12.65 -11.40
N ALA A 73 -13.69 11.63 -12.01
CA ALA A 73 -12.48 10.98 -11.49
C ALA A 73 -11.29 11.96 -11.44
N GLU A 74 -11.10 12.81 -12.46
CA GLU A 74 -10.11 13.89 -12.43
C GLU A 74 -10.30 14.81 -11.23
N LEU A 75 -11.52 15.25 -11.00
CA LEU A 75 -11.85 16.21 -9.93
C LEU A 75 -11.78 15.59 -8.53
N LEU A 76 -12.24 14.35 -8.37
CA LEU A 76 -12.20 13.62 -7.09
C LEU A 76 -10.76 13.26 -6.66
N HIS A 77 -9.91 13.01 -7.64
CA HIS A 77 -8.58 12.43 -7.38
C HIS A 77 -7.42 13.34 -7.79
N GLY A 78 -7.70 14.57 -8.24
CA GLY A 78 -6.68 15.50 -8.69
C GLY A 78 -5.87 15.01 -9.90
N MET A 79 -6.42 14.06 -10.67
CA MET A 79 -5.76 13.52 -11.85
C MET A 79 -6.04 14.38 -13.06
N ASP A 80 -5.00 14.93 -13.71
CA ASP A 80 -5.14 15.51 -15.03
C ASP A 80 -4.90 14.43 -16.10
N PHE A 81 -5.96 13.79 -16.59
CA PHE A 81 -5.89 12.86 -17.71
C PHE A 81 -5.48 13.56 -19.04
N ARG A 82 -5.33 14.89 -19.03
CA ARG A 82 -4.78 15.65 -20.16
C ARG A 82 -3.27 15.73 -20.11
N ALA A 83 -2.67 15.58 -18.93
CA ALA A 83 -1.22 15.65 -18.69
C ALA A 83 -0.53 14.27 -18.78
N ALA A 84 -1.17 13.24 -19.31
CA ALA A 84 -0.42 12.10 -19.83
C ALA A 84 0.44 12.62 -20.99
N PRO A 85 1.78 12.42 -20.98
CA PRO A 85 2.63 12.92 -22.04
C PRO A 85 2.09 12.46 -23.40
N ALA A 86 1.66 13.44 -24.20
CA ALA A 86 1.42 13.25 -25.61
C ALA A 86 2.80 13.12 -26.24
N THR A 87 3.25 11.96 -26.42
CA THR A 87 4.11 11.35 -27.43
C THR A 87 4.62 10.03 -26.88
N PRO A 88 4.41 8.92 -27.52
CA PRO A 88 5.36 7.85 -27.41
C PRO A 88 6.65 8.44 -27.99
N GLY A 89 7.59 8.81 -27.13
CA GLY A 89 8.97 8.83 -27.55
C GLY A 89 9.24 7.49 -28.18
N GLU A 90 9.97 7.47 -29.29
CA GLU A 90 10.47 6.23 -29.86
C GLU A 90 10.99 5.34 -28.75
N PRO A 91 10.77 4.01 -28.79
CA PRO A 91 11.24 3.13 -27.73
C PRO A 91 12.76 3.24 -27.70
N GLY A 92 13.24 4.09 -26.81
CA GLY A 92 14.56 3.88 -26.23
C GLY A 92 14.49 2.53 -25.52
N ASP A 93 15.55 1.72 -25.58
CA ASP A 93 15.69 0.42 -24.95
C ASP A 93 15.38 0.44 -23.43
N GLY A 94 14.14 0.67 -23.07
CA GLY A 94 13.59 0.82 -21.75
C GLY A 94 12.46 -0.18 -21.54
N GLU A 95 12.53 -0.92 -20.46
CA GLU A 95 11.54 -1.89 -19.99
C GLU A 95 10.10 -1.43 -20.28
N GLU A 96 9.30 -2.30 -20.92
CA GLU A 96 7.87 -2.09 -21.08
C GLU A 96 7.26 -1.80 -19.69
N PRO A 97 6.40 -0.76 -19.56
CA PRO A 97 5.73 -0.43 -18.30
C PRO A 97 5.04 -1.67 -17.75
N SER A 98 5.51 -2.15 -16.61
CA SER A 98 4.96 -3.39 -16.06
C SER A 98 3.61 -3.10 -15.42
N VAL A 99 2.62 -3.96 -15.66
CA VAL A 99 1.29 -3.93 -15.01
C VAL A 99 1.43 -3.72 -13.50
N TRP A 100 2.44 -4.34 -12.90
CA TRP A 100 2.70 -4.26 -11.47
C TRP A 100 3.20 -2.87 -11.06
N SER A 101 4.12 -2.26 -11.81
CA SER A 101 4.61 -0.91 -11.52
C SER A 101 3.50 0.13 -11.58
N ASP A 102 2.69 0.07 -12.65
CA ASP A 102 1.57 0.99 -12.84
C ASP A 102 0.49 0.82 -11.75
N ALA A 103 0.28 -0.40 -11.27
CA ALA A 103 -0.60 -0.65 -10.13
C ALA A 103 -0.04 -0.07 -8.83
N CYS A 104 1.28 -0.12 -8.60
CA CYS A 104 1.90 0.53 -7.46
C CYS A 104 1.70 2.05 -7.50
N ASP A 105 1.93 2.69 -8.64
CA ASP A 105 1.73 4.13 -8.82
C ASP A 105 0.27 4.51 -8.62
N PHE A 106 -0.65 3.70 -9.14
CA PHE A 106 -2.08 3.86 -8.91
C PHE A 106 -2.40 3.83 -7.41
N TYR A 107 -1.94 2.83 -6.67
CA TYR A 107 -2.23 2.72 -5.23
C TYR A 107 -1.60 3.83 -4.41
N GLN A 108 -0.38 4.28 -4.75
CA GLN A 108 0.24 5.45 -4.11
C GLN A 108 -0.60 6.71 -4.32
N HIS A 109 -1.07 6.93 -5.54
CA HIS A 109 -1.96 8.06 -5.84
C HIS A 109 -3.26 7.94 -5.04
N ARG A 110 -3.86 6.75 -4.96
CA ARG A 110 -5.11 6.52 -4.22
C ARG A 110 -4.96 6.76 -2.72
N LEU A 111 -3.81 6.45 -2.13
CA LEU A 111 -3.51 6.78 -0.74
C LEU A 111 -3.55 8.30 -0.50
N ARG A 112 -2.95 9.09 -1.39
CA ARG A 112 -2.93 10.57 -1.27
C ARG A 112 -4.34 11.19 -1.32
N CYS A 113 -5.28 10.52 -1.95
CA CYS A 113 -6.65 10.99 -2.15
C CYS A 113 -7.67 10.36 -1.19
N ASN A 114 -7.27 9.46 -0.28
CA ASN A 114 -8.18 8.77 0.63
C ASN A 114 -7.89 9.11 2.09
N LEU A 115 -8.81 9.86 2.72
CA LEU A 115 -8.66 10.32 4.10
C LEU A 115 -8.65 9.18 5.11
N ASP A 116 -9.47 8.14 4.93
CA ASP A 116 -9.55 7.01 5.87
C ASP A 116 -8.24 6.22 5.86
N ALA A 117 -7.65 6.00 4.68
CA ALA A 117 -6.36 5.34 4.54
C ALA A 117 -5.22 6.17 5.17
N GLN A 118 -5.24 7.50 5.00
CA GLN A 118 -4.29 8.40 5.64
C GLN A 118 -4.48 8.45 7.16
N CYS A 119 -5.74 8.49 7.64
CA CYS A 119 -6.04 8.42 9.07
C CYS A 119 -5.57 7.11 9.67
N TYR A 120 -5.74 5.99 8.95
CA TYR A 120 -5.23 4.70 9.40
C TYR A 120 -3.70 4.70 9.53
N LEU A 121 -2.95 5.23 8.55
CA LEU A 121 -1.50 5.34 8.66
C LEU A 121 -1.08 6.21 9.84
N ARG A 122 -1.73 7.35 10.05
CA ARG A 122 -1.50 8.21 11.22
C ARG A 122 -1.80 7.51 12.54
N SER A 123 -2.90 6.75 12.62
CA SER A 123 -3.22 5.96 13.82
C SER A 123 -2.18 4.86 14.11
N ARG A 124 -1.41 4.46 13.09
CA ARG A 124 -0.26 3.56 13.20
C ARG A 124 1.06 4.32 13.39
N GLY A 125 1.02 5.63 13.60
CA GLY A 125 2.20 6.47 13.77
C GLY A 125 3.06 6.64 12.51
N ILE A 126 2.55 6.29 11.31
CA ILE A 126 3.28 6.42 10.05
C ILE A 126 2.87 7.73 9.37
N GLU A 127 3.74 8.76 9.50
CA GLU A 127 3.46 10.11 9.02
C GLU A 127 4.54 10.67 8.09
N SER A 128 5.75 10.10 8.08
CA SER A 128 6.86 10.59 7.27
C SER A 128 6.59 10.41 5.78
N PRO A 129 6.45 11.51 5.01
CA PRO A 129 6.28 11.42 3.56
C PRO A 129 7.43 10.67 2.88
N ALA A 130 8.67 10.85 3.37
CA ALA A 130 9.85 10.19 2.84
C ALA A 130 9.81 8.67 3.01
N VAL A 131 9.28 8.16 4.15
CA VAL A 131 9.11 6.72 4.38
C VAL A 131 7.96 6.18 3.55
N ILE A 132 6.82 6.90 3.49
CA ILE A 132 5.66 6.51 2.68
C ILE A 132 6.05 6.40 1.21
N GLU A 133 6.78 7.36 0.68
CA GLU A 133 7.25 7.36 -0.70
C GLU A 133 8.30 6.27 -0.94
N ARG A 134 9.28 6.14 -0.04
CA ARG A 134 10.35 5.12 -0.14
C ARG A 134 9.82 3.70 -0.15
N MET A 135 8.83 3.40 0.68
CA MET A 135 8.19 2.09 0.73
C MET A 135 7.08 1.94 -0.31
N ARG A 136 6.84 2.98 -1.13
CA ARG A 136 5.75 3.05 -2.10
C ARG A 136 4.42 2.63 -1.48
N ILE A 137 4.16 3.08 -0.24
CA ILE A 137 2.92 2.73 0.47
C ILE A 137 1.74 3.30 -0.30
N GLY A 138 0.75 2.47 -0.55
CA GLY A 138 -0.44 2.82 -1.32
C GLY A 138 -1.74 2.41 -0.63
N PHE A 139 -2.84 2.64 -1.30
CA PHE A 139 -4.16 2.19 -0.89
C PHE A 139 -4.92 1.59 -2.07
N ALA A 140 -5.45 0.40 -1.90
CA ALA A 140 -6.27 -0.29 -2.89
C ALA A 140 -7.77 -0.03 -2.62
N PRO A 141 -8.41 0.95 -3.28
CA PRO A 141 -9.80 1.31 -2.99
C PRO A 141 -10.80 0.25 -3.51
N GLY A 142 -10.35 -0.61 -4.43
CA GLY A 142 -11.19 -1.58 -5.14
C GLY A 142 -11.92 -0.97 -6.35
N GLY A 143 -12.47 -1.85 -7.18
CA GLY A 143 -13.39 -1.53 -8.28
C GLY A 143 -12.79 -0.87 -9.52
N CYS A 144 -11.70 -0.12 -9.42
CA CYS A 144 -11.20 0.72 -10.52
C CYS A 144 -9.80 0.33 -11.05
N LEU A 145 -9.04 -0.52 -10.36
CA LEU A 145 -7.68 -0.90 -10.79
C LEU A 145 -7.65 -1.45 -12.23
N ARG A 146 -8.51 -2.43 -12.55
CA ARG A 146 -8.53 -3.02 -13.89
C ARG A 146 -8.82 -1.99 -14.96
N ALA A 147 -9.81 -1.13 -14.75
CA ALA A 147 -10.16 -0.09 -15.73
C ALA A 147 -9.02 0.91 -15.92
N TYR A 148 -8.30 1.25 -14.86
CA TYR A 148 -7.12 2.11 -14.91
C TYR A 148 -6.01 1.45 -15.76
N LEU A 149 -5.65 0.20 -15.47
CA LEU A 149 -4.62 -0.53 -16.20
C LEU A 149 -4.98 -0.77 -17.68
N GLU A 150 -6.26 -1.13 -17.97
CA GLU A 150 -6.76 -1.20 -19.36
C GLU A 150 -6.67 0.16 -20.06
N GLY A 151 -6.88 1.27 -19.32
CA GLY A 151 -6.73 2.64 -19.82
C GLY A 151 -5.30 3.01 -20.20
N LEU A 152 -4.31 2.44 -19.51
CA LEU A 152 -2.88 2.56 -19.85
C LEU A 152 -2.46 1.65 -21.03
N GLY A 153 -3.35 0.80 -21.53
CA GLY A 153 -3.08 -0.08 -22.67
C GLY A 153 -2.73 -1.52 -22.29
N HIS A 154 -2.71 -1.86 -21.01
CA HIS A 154 -2.44 -3.24 -20.59
C HIS A 154 -3.55 -4.19 -21.03
N SER A 155 -3.15 -5.36 -21.52
CA SER A 155 -4.10 -6.40 -21.94
C SER A 155 -4.77 -7.05 -20.71
N ARG A 156 -6.01 -7.50 -20.85
CA ARG A 156 -6.70 -8.26 -19.79
C ARG A 156 -5.93 -9.49 -19.35
N ARG A 157 -5.25 -10.16 -20.29
CA ARG A 157 -4.40 -11.32 -20.00
C ARG A 157 -3.21 -10.92 -19.15
N GLY A 158 -2.54 -9.80 -19.46
CA GLY A 158 -1.42 -9.28 -18.67
C GLY A 158 -1.86 -8.88 -17.26
N ILE A 159 -3.00 -8.18 -17.14
CA ILE A 159 -3.57 -7.80 -15.84
C ILE A 159 -3.91 -9.05 -15.00
N ALA A 160 -4.54 -10.06 -15.58
CA ALA A 160 -4.84 -11.31 -14.88
C ALA A 160 -3.56 -12.06 -14.48
N ALA A 161 -2.55 -12.11 -15.35
CA ALA A 161 -1.27 -12.75 -15.10
C ALA A 161 -0.45 -12.05 -13.99
N SER A 162 -0.66 -10.75 -13.78
CA SER A 162 -0.01 -10.01 -12.68
C SER A 162 -0.41 -10.53 -11.30
N GLY A 163 -1.56 -11.18 -11.17
CA GLY A 163 -2.10 -11.65 -9.90
C GLY A 163 -2.76 -10.56 -9.04
N LEU A 164 -2.82 -9.31 -9.51
CA LEU A 164 -3.44 -8.18 -8.80
C LEU A 164 -4.97 -8.30 -8.78
N THR A 165 -5.55 -8.97 -9.78
CA THR A 165 -6.99 -9.17 -9.88
C THR A 165 -7.36 -10.65 -9.77
N ASP A 166 -8.59 -10.93 -9.34
CA ASP A 166 -9.18 -12.27 -9.39
C ASP A 166 -9.71 -12.61 -10.80
N ALA A 167 -10.27 -13.80 -10.98
CA ALA A 167 -10.82 -14.26 -12.24
C ALA A 167 -11.98 -13.38 -12.76
N GLN A 168 -12.66 -12.66 -11.88
CA GLN A 168 -13.72 -11.72 -12.21
C GLN A 168 -13.17 -10.30 -12.48
N GLY A 169 -11.84 -10.11 -12.35
CA GLY A 169 -11.18 -8.83 -12.54
C GLY A 169 -11.33 -7.88 -11.34
N ARG A 170 -11.71 -8.39 -10.18
CA ARG A 170 -11.78 -7.59 -8.94
C ARG A 170 -10.40 -7.51 -8.31
N ASP A 171 -10.07 -6.36 -7.73
CA ASP A 171 -8.83 -6.12 -7.01
C ASP A 171 -8.70 -7.06 -5.80
N ARG A 172 -7.63 -7.84 -5.73
CA ARG A 172 -7.38 -8.79 -4.63
C ARG A 172 -7.01 -8.11 -3.32
N LEU A 173 -6.48 -6.89 -3.40
CA LEU A 173 -6.06 -6.10 -2.24
C LEU A 173 -7.10 -5.07 -1.82
N TRP A 174 -8.29 -5.13 -2.39
CA TRP A 174 -9.40 -4.26 -2.09
C TRP A 174 -9.51 -3.91 -0.60
N GLY A 175 -9.63 -2.60 -0.28
CA GLY A 175 -9.77 -2.07 1.07
C GLY A 175 -8.49 -2.07 1.91
N ALA A 176 -7.31 -2.31 1.31
CA ALA A 176 -6.07 -2.45 2.05
C ALA A 176 -5.07 -1.30 1.81
N ILE A 177 -4.33 -0.95 2.86
CA ILE A 177 -3.01 -0.30 2.71
C ILE A 177 -2.06 -1.29 2.06
N THR A 178 -1.37 -0.88 1.02
CA THR A 178 -0.51 -1.74 0.21
C THR A 178 0.96 -1.40 0.36
N PHE A 179 1.79 -2.44 0.39
CA PHE A 179 3.25 -2.34 0.39
C PHE A 179 3.78 -3.23 -0.74
N PRO A 180 4.36 -2.64 -1.78
CA PRO A 180 4.99 -3.39 -2.86
C PRO A 180 6.20 -4.19 -2.39
N ILE A 181 6.36 -5.41 -2.90
CA ILE A 181 7.54 -6.26 -2.72
C ILE A 181 8.20 -6.40 -4.08
N GLU A 182 9.11 -5.47 -4.40
CA GLU A 182 9.65 -5.27 -5.75
C GLU A 182 10.35 -6.51 -6.29
N GLU A 183 11.18 -7.15 -5.47
CA GLU A 183 11.96 -8.33 -5.84
C GLU A 183 11.14 -9.45 -6.50
N THR A 184 9.89 -9.63 -6.09
CA THR A 184 9.04 -10.73 -6.56
C THR A 184 7.81 -10.23 -7.33
N ALA A 185 7.73 -8.93 -7.59
CA ALA A 185 6.53 -8.26 -8.09
C ALA A 185 5.28 -8.70 -7.30
N SER A 186 5.43 -8.89 -5.98
CA SER A 186 4.37 -9.22 -5.04
C SER A 186 3.93 -7.97 -4.28
N MET A 187 2.89 -8.11 -3.48
CA MET A 187 2.38 -7.02 -2.67
C MET A 187 1.75 -7.55 -1.39
N TYR A 188 2.02 -6.87 -0.30
CA TYR A 188 1.33 -7.06 0.95
C TYR A 188 0.21 -6.03 1.08
N GLY A 189 -0.93 -6.44 1.63
CA GLY A 189 -2.07 -5.59 1.94
C GLY A 189 -2.50 -5.72 3.40
N ARG A 190 -2.67 -4.58 4.08
CA ARG A 190 -3.26 -4.48 5.41
C ARG A 190 -4.66 -3.92 5.29
N GLN A 191 -5.67 -4.72 5.61
CA GLN A 191 -7.06 -4.30 5.55
C GLN A 191 -7.35 -3.17 6.54
N LEU A 192 -8.08 -2.14 6.09
CA LEU A 192 -8.60 -1.09 6.98
C LEU A 192 -9.73 -1.62 7.85
N ASP A 193 -10.60 -2.47 7.27
CA ASP A 193 -11.67 -3.11 8.01
C ASP A 193 -11.14 -4.39 8.71
N PRO A 194 -11.13 -4.43 10.05
CA PRO A 194 -10.69 -5.61 10.79
C PRO A 194 -11.52 -6.86 10.51
N MET A 195 -12.78 -6.71 10.09
CA MET A 195 -13.69 -7.82 9.79
C MET A 195 -13.39 -8.47 8.44
N ALA A 196 -12.72 -7.76 7.52
CA ALA A 196 -12.34 -8.28 6.20
C ALA A 196 -11.08 -9.18 6.21
N GLY A 197 -10.56 -9.52 7.41
CA GLY A 197 -9.27 -10.19 7.58
C GLY A 197 -8.14 -9.17 7.64
N ARG A 198 -7.08 -9.47 8.43
CA ARG A 198 -6.06 -8.46 8.73
C ARG A 198 -5.00 -8.32 7.64
N HIS A 199 -4.59 -9.42 7.02
CA HIS A 199 -3.43 -9.50 6.13
C HIS A 199 -3.78 -10.19 4.82
N ARG A 200 -3.29 -9.64 3.72
CA ARG A 200 -3.37 -10.26 2.40
C ARG A 200 -2.01 -10.20 1.73
N PHE A 201 -1.66 -11.26 1.02
CA PHE A 201 -0.52 -11.29 0.10
C PHE A 201 -1.01 -11.71 -1.27
N LEU A 202 -0.41 -11.20 -2.31
CA LEU A 202 -0.57 -11.80 -3.62
C LEU A 202 0.02 -13.21 -3.59
N ALA A 203 -0.53 -14.11 -4.41
CA ALA A 203 -0.08 -15.51 -4.52
C ALA A 203 1.28 -15.59 -5.25
N ARG A 204 2.31 -14.99 -4.66
CA ARG A 204 3.68 -14.93 -5.13
C ARG A 204 4.64 -15.13 -3.96
N PRO A 205 5.90 -15.56 -4.20
CA PRO A 205 6.91 -15.65 -3.15
C PRO A 205 7.07 -14.31 -2.43
N LYS A 206 7.36 -14.37 -1.13
CA LYS A 206 7.64 -13.16 -0.32
C LYS A 206 9.00 -12.55 -0.62
N GLY A 207 9.90 -13.28 -1.30
CA GLY A 207 11.25 -12.83 -1.60
C GLY A 207 12.19 -12.87 -0.40
N GLY A 208 13.24 -12.05 -0.45
CA GLY A 208 14.20 -11.84 0.63
C GLY A 208 13.67 -10.94 1.74
N LEU A 209 14.60 -10.40 2.51
CA LEU A 209 14.31 -9.39 3.53
C LEU A 209 13.88 -8.08 2.87
N TYR A 210 12.74 -7.54 3.29
CA TYR A 210 12.35 -6.22 2.84
C TYR A 210 13.31 -5.15 3.40
N GLY A 211 13.79 -4.28 2.52
CA GLY A 211 14.79 -3.25 2.88
C GLY A 211 16.25 -3.74 2.85
N TRP A 212 16.50 -4.99 2.42
CA TRP A 212 17.84 -5.58 2.37
C TRP A 212 18.85 -4.77 1.59
N GLU A 213 18.52 -4.32 0.39
CA GLU A 213 19.44 -3.57 -0.48
C GLU A 213 20.07 -2.36 0.22
N ARG A 214 19.29 -1.71 1.09
CA ARG A 214 19.75 -0.57 1.86
C ARG A 214 20.61 -0.96 3.07
N ALA A 215 20.23 -2.04 3.74
CA ALA A 215 20.80 -2.44 5.03
C ALA A 215 21.99 -3.40 4.90
N GLN A 216 22.18 -4.05 3.75
CA GLN A 216 23.15 -5.14 3.58
C GLN A 216 24.60 -4.80 3.91
N SER A 217 25.01 -3.53 3.84
CA SER A 217 26.36 -3.07 4.18
C SER A 217 26.49 -2.51 5.58
N ALA A 218 25.40 -2.47 6.35
CA ALA A 218 25.42 -1.93 7.70
C ALA A 218 26.20 -2.85 8.67
N PRO A 219 26.92 -2.28 9.65
CA PRO A 219 27.67 -3.06 10.66
C PRO A 219 26.76 -3.74 11.68
N ALA A 220 25.49 -3.36 11.72
CA ALA A 220 24.46 -3.98 12.53
C ALA A 220 23.13 -3.97 11.78
N LEU A 221 22.32 -5.01 11.96
CA LEU A 221 20.96 -5.10 11.39
C LEU A 221 19.92 -5.20 12.49
N ILE A 222 18.80 -4.54 12.30
CA ILE A 222 17.61 -4.70 13.12
C ILE A 222 16.58 -5.48 12.30
N VAL A 223 16.24 -6.68 12.73
CA VAL A 223 15.30 -7.57 12.03
C VAL A 223 13.96 -7.52 12.74
N VAL A 224 12.91 -7.12 12.02
CA VAL A 224 11.54 -7.04 12.52
C VAL A 224 10.60 -7.97 11.77
N GLU A 225 9.41 -8.18 12.29
CA GLU A 225 8.45 -9.10 11.69
C GLU A 225 7.69 -8.46 10.53
N GLY A 226 7.18 -7.25 10.71
CA GLY A 226 6.21 -6.62 9.84
C GLY A 226 6.70 -5.34 9.15
N LEU A 227 5.92 -4.92 8.14
CA LEU A 227 6.23 -3.71 7.36
C LEU A 227 5.87 -2.42 8.10
N PHE A 228 4.92 -2.45 9.03
CA PHE A 228 4.62 -1.30 9.89
C PHE A 228 5.73 -1.07 10.90
N ASP A 229 6.32 -2.15 11.44
CA ASP A 229 7.48 -2.08 12.33
C ASP A 229 8.67 -1.45 11.62
N LEU A 230 8.93 -1.94 10.40
CA LEU A 230 9.99 -1.40 9.56
C LEU A 230 9.77 0.08 9.24
N ALA A 231 8.55 0.47 8.87
CA ALA A 231 8.22 1.85 8.57
C ALA A 231 8.46 2.77 9.77
N SER A 232 8.07 2.33 10.98
CA SER A 232 8.31 3.07 12.22
C SER A 232 9.79 3.23 12.52
N LEU A 233 10.58 2.16 12.37
CA LEU A 233 12.02 2.21 12.57
C LEU A 233 12.71 3.13 11.55
N TRP A 234 12.35 3.06 10.28
CA TRP A 234 12.91 3.96 9.27
C TRP A 234 12.53 5.41 9.54
N GLN A 235 11.30 5.66 9.98
CA GLN A 235 10.84 7.00 10.38
C GLN A 235 11.61 7.53 11.60
N ALA A 236 11.98 6.64 12.53
CA ALA A 236 12.80 6.97 13.69
C ALA A 236 14.31 7.06 13.39
N GLY A 237 14.73 6.84 12.13
CA GLY A 237 16.12 6.96 11.69
C GLY A 237 16.91 5.64 11.66
N PHE A 238 16.33 4.51 12.02
CA PHE A 238 16.99 3.19 12.00
C PHE A 238 16.94 2.57 10.60
N TRP A 239 17.69 3.14 9.68
CA TRP A 239 17.71 2.72 8.27
C TRP A 239 18.38 1.36 8.02
N ASN A 240 19.04 0.79 9.00
CA ASN A 240 19.61 -0.54 9.02
C ASN A 240 18.59 -1.63 9.44
N ALA A 241 17.32 -1.26 9.54
CA ALA A 241 16.24 -2.20 9.81
C ALA A 241 15.77 -2.90 8.53
N VAL A 242 15.38 -4.19 8.66
CA VAL A 242 14.81 -5.06 7.61
C VAL A 242 13.64 -5.87 8.16
N ALA A 243 12.70 -6.27 7.29
CA ALA A 243 11.53 -7.05 7.71
C ALA A 243 11.48 -8.45 7.08
N LEU A 244 11.04 -9.44 7.89
CA LEU A 244 10.86 -10.85 7.50
C LEU A 244 9.56 -11.11 6.71
N LEU A 245 8.57 -10.20 6.77
CA LEU A 245 7.22 -10.40 6.24
C LEU A 245 6.48 -11.57 6.90
N GLY A 246 6.66 -11.72 8.20
CA GLY A 246 6.09 -12.76 9.07
C GLY A 246 7.17 -13.45 9.90
N SER A 247 6.78 -14.13 10.97
CA SER A 247 7.69 -14.65 12.00
C SER A 247 8.61 -15.81 11.53
N HIS A 248 8.18 -16.61 10.56
CA HIS A 248 8.90 -17.84 10.20
C HIS A 248 10.08 -17.63 9.24
N GLY A 249 10.02 -16.60 8.40
CA GLY A 249 11.01 -16.36 7.36
C GLY A 249 11.13 -17.49 6.32
N ASN A 250 12.13 -17.39 5.46
CA ASN A 250 12.44 -18.40 4.43
C ASN A 250 13.95 -18.56 4.23
N GLY A 251 14.36 -19.55 3.43
CA GLY A 251 15.77 -19.88 3.20
C GLY A 251 16.58 -18.74 2.56
N ARG A 252 15.94 -17.90 1.72
CA ARG A 252 16.60 -16.73 1.12
C ARG A 252 16.92 -15.67 2.17
N GLN A 253 15.97 -15.39 3.07
CA GLN A 253 16.16 -14.46 4.18
C GLN A 253 17.25 -14.95 5.14
N GLN A 254 17.30 -16.26 5.41
CA GLN A 254 18.39 -16.85 6.20
C GLN A 254 19.73 -16.64 5.50
N ALA A 255 19.83 -16.94 4.20
CA ALA A 255 21.06 -16.74 3.44
C ALA A 255 21.52 -15.28 3.44
N GLN A 256 20.60 -14.31 3.38
CA GLN A 256 20.92 -12.89 3.49
C GLN A 256 21.48 -12.52 4.87
N LEU A 257 20.90 -13.05 5.96
CA LEU A 257 21.39 -12.80 7.31
C LEU A 257 22.69 -13.54 7.62
N SER A 258 22.98 -14.64 6.90
CA SER A 258 24.19 -15.48 7.05
C SER A 258 25.17 -15.29 5.87
N ASP A 259 25.25 -14.07 5.31
CA ASP A 259 26.07 -13.77 4.11
C ASP A 259 27.59 -13.72 4.37
N GLY A 260 28.03 -14.12 5.57
CA GLY A 260 29.44 -14.17 5.97
C GLY A 260 30.03 -12.81 6.39
N ARG A 261 29.28 -11.73 6.34
CA ARG A 261 29.75 -10.42 6.82
C ARG A 261 29.65 -10.34 8.35
N PRO A 262 30.70 -9.92 9.04
CA PRO A 262 30.67 -9.77 10.50
C PRO A 262 29.80 -8.57 10.88
N ARG A 263 28.61 -8.82 11.43
CA ARG A 263 27.69 -7.80 11.91
C ARG A 263 26.86 -8.31 13.07
N THR A 264 26.43 -7.44 13.96
CA THR A 264 25.47 -7.79 15.00
C THR A 264 24.04 -7.80 14.42
N ILE A 265 23.30 -8.88 14.65
CA ILE A 265 21.89 -8.99 14.25
C ILE A 265 21.00 -8.83 15.49
N TYR A 266 20.28 -7.74 15.54
CA TYR A 266 19.28 -7.47 16.56
C TYR A 266 17.92 -8.04 16.09
N LEU A 267 17.44 -9.08 16.76
CA LEU A 267 16.12 -9.65 16.49
C LEU A 267 15.09 -8.96 17.37
N CYS A 268 14.28 -8.06 16.80
CA CYS A 268 13.21 -7.33 17.46
C CYS A 268 11.87 -7.77 16.91
N LEU A 269 11.45 -9.00 17.23
CA LEU A 269 10.17 -9.57 16.82
C LEU A 269 9.10 -9.29 17.88
N ASP A 270 7.82 -9.46 17.50
CA ASP A 270 6.67 -9.13 18.33
C ASP A 270 6.75 -9.77 19.72
N ASN A 271 6.48 -8.99 20.77
CA ASN A 271 6.39 -9.46 22.15
C ASN A 271 4.92 -9.60 22.57
N ASP A 272 4.14 -10.33 21.78
CA ASP A 272 2.73 -10.56 22.01
C ASP A 272 2.46 -11.62 23.08
N ALA A 273 1.27 -11.57 23.68
CA ALA A 273 0.87 -12.43 24.79
C ALA A 273 0.86 -13.93 24.44
N ASN A 274 0.77 -14.28 23.15
CA ASN A 274 0.79 -15.68 22.68
C ASN A 274 2.22 -16.24 22.58
N GLY A 275 3.25 -15.39 22.70
CA GLY A 275 4.66 -15.75 22.67
C GLY A 275 5.18 -16.21 21.30
N SER A 276 4.40 -16.05 20.24
CA SER A 276 4.74 -16.52 18.89
C SER A 276 5.99 -15.83 18.36
N GLY A 277 6.05 -14.49 18.43
CA GLY A 277 7.20 -13.71 17.99
C GLY A 277 8.46 -14.02 18.78
N GLN A 278 8.34 -14.18 20.12
CA GLN A 278 9.47 -14.55 20.97
C GLN A 278 9.96 -15.99 20.71
N GLY A 279 9.05 -16.92 20.40
CA GLY A 279 9.40 -18.26 19.95
C GLY A 279 10.17 -18.23 18.63
N ALA A 280 9.71 -17.45 17.67
CA ALA A 280 10.37 -17.24 16.39
C ALA A 280 11.76 -16.60 16.56
N ALA A 281 11.89 -15.57 17.41
CA ALA A 281 13.17 -14.92 17.71
C ALA A 281 14.21 -15.89 18.25
N ARG A 282 13.81 -16.79 19.16
CA ARG A 282 14.70 -17.85 19.68
C ARG A 282 15.16 -18.81 18.57
N LEU A 283 14.25 -19.26 17.72
CA LEU A 283 14.57 -20.15 16.59
C LEU A 283 15.52 -19.48 15.59
N TRP A 284 15.27 -18.22 15.25
CA TRP A 284 16.16 -17.42 14.40
C TRP A 284 17.54 -17.24 15.04
N SER A 285 17.58 -16.90 16.32
CA SER A 285 18.84 -16.75 17.07
C SER A 285 19.67 -18.03 17.04
N GLN A 286 19.05 -19.19 17.27
CA GLN A 286 19.75 -20.49 17.23
C GLN A 286 20.32 -20.78 15.84
N ARG A 287 19.56 -20.51 14.77
CA ARG A 287 20.01 -20.73 13.38
C ARG A 287 21.19 -19.81 13.04
N LEU A 288 21.03 -18.51 13.24
CA LEU A 288 22.04 -17.52 12.90
C LEU A 288 23.33 -17.68 13.71
N ARG A 289 23.25 -18.05 14.98
CA ARG A 289 24.44 -18.37 15.80
C ARG A 289 25.16 -19.62 15.33
N ARG A 290 24.44 -20.64 14.82
CA ARG A 290 25.08 -21.79 14.16
C ARG A 290 25.82 -21.38 12.88
N ASP A 291 25.30 -20.40 12.18
CA ASP A 291 25.93 -19.82 10.98
C ASP A 291 27.05 -18.80 11.33
N GLY A 292 27.41 -18.68 12.62
CA GLY A 292 28.50 -17.83 13.09
C GLY A 292 28.16 -16.34 13.26
N GLN A 293 26.86 -15.97 13.20
CA GLN A 293 26.47 -14.57 13.35
C GLN A 293 26.27 -14.18 14.82
N PRO A 294 26.81 -13.02 15.26
CA PRO A 294 26.44 -12.43 16.56
C PRO A 294 24.97 -12.01 16.57
N VAL A 295 24.20 -12.54 17.52
CA VAL A 295 22.76 -12.26 17.61
C VAL A 295 22.39 -11.75 19.01
N ALA A 296 21.69 -10.64 19.03
CA ALA A 296 21.08 -10.02 20.20
C ALA A 296 19.55 -10.11 20.12
N LEU A 297 18.89 -10.48 21.21
CA LEU A 297 17.43 -10.54 21.30
C LEU A 297 16.92 -9.24 21.95
N VAL A 298 16.27 -8.40 21.17
CA VAL A 298 15.65 -7.16 21.67
C VAL A 298 14.26 -7.49 22.23
N ARG A 299 14.01 -7.11 23.46
CA ARG A 299 12.72 -7.30 24.12
C ARG A 299 12.11 -5.94 24.43
N LEU A 300 11.07 -5.60 23.70
CA LEU A 300 10.20 -4.48 24.04
C LEU A 300 9.26 -4.87 25.20
N PRO A 301 8.58 -3.92 25.85
CA PRO A 301 7.58 -4.24 26.85
C PRO A 301 6.54 -5.27 26.38
N ASP A 302 5.94 -5.98 27.31
CA ASP A 302 4.94 -7.02 27.00
C ASP A 302 3.77 -6.45 26.21
N GLY A 303 3.42 -7.12 25.11
CA GLY A 303 2.37 -6.72 24.19
C GLY A 303 2.79 -5.67 23.16
N TYR A 304 4.07 -5.31 23.08
CA TYR A 304 4.56 -4.35 22.10
C TYR A 304 5.27 -5.03 20.93
N ASP A 305 5.01 -4.50 19.74
CA ASP A 305 5.84 -4.56 18.56
C ASP A 305 6.52 -3.19 18.34
N PRO A 306 7.52 -3.06 17.47
CA PRO A 306 8.17 -1.78 17.21
C PRO A 306 7.20 -0.70 16.72
N ASN A 307 6.20 -1.04 15.90
CA ASN A 307 5.22 -0.07 15.43
C ASN A 307 4.39 0.49 16.59
N ARG A 308 3.87 -0.36 17.46
CA ARG A 308 3.10 0.05 18.63
C ARG A 308 3.94 0.90 19.57
N PHE A 309 5.21 0.52 19.79
CA PHE A 309 6.13 1.27 20.64
C PHE A 309 6.26 2.73 20.18
N PHE A 310 6.53 2.96 18.90
CA PHE A 310 6.63 4.32 18.36
C PHE A 310 5.27 5.03 18.26
N ALA A 311 4.21 4.35 17.93
CA ALA A 311 2.87 4.93 17.83
C ALA A 311 2.32 5.40 19.18
N GLU A 312 2.71 4.76 20.28
CA GLU A 312 2.32 5.14 21.65
C GLU A 312 3.32 6.10 22.34
N GLY A 313 4.25 6.68 21.57
CA GLY A 313 5.12 7.77 22.04
C GLY A 313 6.54 7.36 22.40
N GLY A 314 6.94 6.11 22.16
CA GLY A 314 8.33 5.68 22.32
C GLY A 314 9.26 6.46 21.38
N GLY A 315 10.44 6.85 21.88
CA GLY A 315 11.43 7.65 21.15
C GLY A 315 12.61 6.84 20.62
N ALA A 316 13.31 7.39 19.61
CA ALA A 316 14.52 6.77 19.06
C ALA A 316 15.62 6.52 20.11
N ALA A 317 15.82 7.47 21.04
CA ALA A 317 16.81 7.33 22.11
C ALA A 317 16.45 6.20 23.08
N GLU A 318 15.17 6.02 23.36
CA GLU A 318 14.68 4.92 24.19
C GLU A 318 14.83 3.58 23.48
N PHE A 319 14.48 3.51 22.20
CA PHE A 319 14.68 2.30 21.39
C PHE A 319 16.17 1.92 21.30
N SER A 320 17.08 2.91 21.18
CA SER A 320 18.52 2.65 21.20
C SER A 320 18.98 2.00 22.50
N ARG A 321 18.42 2.37 23.66
CA ARG A 321 18.73 1.69 24.94
C ARG A 321 18.36 0.22 24.91
N TYR A 322 17.19 -0.15 24.35
CA TYR A 322 16.83 -1.57 24.20
C TYR A 322 17.81 -2.34 23.31
N LEU A 323 18.37 -1.70 22.27
CA LEU A 323 19.42 -2.32 21.45
C LEU A 323 20.71 -2.50 22.24
N GLU A 324 21.14 -1.50 23.02
CA GLU A 324 22.33 -1.55 23.85
C GLU A 324 22.22 -2.64 24.93
N GLU A 325 21.10 -2.70 25.64
CA GLU A 325 20.82 -3.73 26.65
C GLU A 325 20.82 -5.15 26.06
N ALA A 326 20.30 -5.32 24.85
CA ALA A 326 20.29 -6.61 24.15
C ALA A 326 21.69 -7.04 23.68
N GLY A 327 22.59 -6.09 23.43
CA GLY A 327 23.95 -6.33 22.96
C GLY A 327 24.96 -6.66 24.06
N GLN A 328 24.59 -6.51 25.34
CA GLN A 328 25.41 -6.87 26.51
C GLN A 328 25.26 -8.35 26.87
#